data_7958b7b471c22e37cdcb984e88813196
#
_entry.id   7958b7b471c22e37cdcb984e88813196
#
_cell.length_a   1.000
_cell.length_b   1.000
_cell.length_c   1.000
_cell.angle_alpha   90.00
_cell.angle_beta   90.00
_cell.angle_gamma   90.00
#
_symmetry.space_group_name_H-M   'P 1'
#
loop_
_entity.id
_entity.type
_entity.pdbx_description
1 polymer ?
#
loop_
_entity_poly.entity_id
_entity_poly.type
_entity_poly.pdbx_seq_one_letter_code
_entity_poly.pdbx_strand_id
1 'polypeptide(L)'
;MKDPSICCLVSQFYVLVLCPRMPGKVQKKKKKTKPNVIIILADDLGYGDLECYGTTRVHTPNVNRLASEGIRFTNVHATASTSTPSRYALLTGEYAWRKKGTGVAAGNAGMIIRPEQYTIADMFKSADYTTGAIGKWHLGLGDKTGTQDWNGTISPALKDIGFDYSYIMAATADRVPCIYIENGKVADYDSTAPIEVSYQKPFEGEPTGRKNPELLYNLKPSHGHDMAIVNGISRIGYMKGGGKALWKDENIADTITSHAIRFIEENKERPFFLYFATNDVHVPRFPHERFRGKNPMGLRGDAIVQFDWSVGEIMKTLDRLGLTENTLIILSSDNGPVLDDGYDDKAVELAGSHKPGGPFRGGKYSAFEAGTCVPAIVRYPAQVKKNQTLNTLLSQIDWIQSLASLVNVTIPQSKAPDSQNHLDSWLGKSKKDRPWVIEESNILALSVRKGKWKYIEPSNGSPMITWGPKIETGYAPYDQLFDMNKSEFESENLAPKYPAIVKEMKDILVQERAKGKK
;
A
#
# COMPACT_ATOMS: atom_id res chain seq x y z
N MET A 1 -87.96 66.36 -17.57
CA MET A 1 -88.75 65.81 -18.66
C MET A 1 -87.87 64.96 -19.53
N LYS A 2 -88.22 63.68 -19.59
CA LYS A 2 -87.91 62.72 -20.64
C LYS A 2 -86.44 62.29 -20.86
N ASP A 3 -86.14 61.11 -20.34
CA ASP A 3 -85.46 59.97 -20.90
C ASP A 3 -85.60 59.78 -22.43
N PRO A 4 -84.83 59.10 -23.16
CA PRO A 4 -84.40 57.68 -22.91
C PRO A 4 -83.00 57.27 -23.38
N SER A 5 -82.44 56.31 -22.63
CA SER A 5 -81.72 55.11 -23.00
C SER A 5 -81.29 54.85 -24.45
N ILE A 6 -80.00 54.58 -24.69
CA ILE A 6 -79.54 53.60 -25.67
C ILE A 6 -78.41 52.78 -25.06
N CYS A 7 -78.68 51.50 -24.96
CA CYS A 7 -77.75 50.43 -24.52
C CYS A 7 -76.83 50.05 -25.66
N CYS A 8 -75.52 50.20 -25.52
CA CYS A 8 -74.52 49.61 -26.44
C CYS A 8 -73.83 48.41 -25.78
N LEU A 9 -74.19 47.25 -26.23
CA LEU A 9 -73.50 45.98 -25.94
C LEU A 9 -72.12 45.98 -26.61
N VAL A 10 -71.09 46.03 -25.80
CA VAL A 10 -69.69 45.71 -26.29
C VAL A 10 -69.38 44.26 -25.97
N SER A 11 -69.36 43.43 -26.99
CA SER A 11 -68.92 42.05 -26.90
C SER A 11 -67.37 42.00 -26.80
N GLN A 12 -66.90 41.62 -25.61
CA GLN A 12 -65.45 41.33 -25.43
C GLN A 12 -65.12 39.96 -26.02
N PHE A 13 -64.30 39.96 -27.12
CA PHE A 13 -63.65 38.79 -27.62
C PHE A 13 -62.40 38.51 -26.76
N TYR A 14 -62.41 37.42 -25.95
CA TYR A 14 -61.22 36.88 -25.33
C TYR A 14 -60.46 36.09 -26.36
N VAL A 15 -59.29 36.60 -26.80
CA VAL A 15 -58.33 35.84 -27.58
C VAL A 15 -57.53 34.99 -26.60
N LEU A 16 -57.76 33.65 -26.57
CA LEU A 16 -56.93 32.70 -25.86
C LEU A 16 -55.58 32.61 -26.59
N VAL A 17 -54.56 33.26 -26.04
CA VAL A 17 -53.17 33.04 -26.48
C VAL A 17 -52.71 31.72 -25.87
N LEU A 18 -52.71 30.65 -26.68
CA LEU A 18 -52.07 29.41 -26.34
C LEU A 18 -50.53 29.60 -26.35
N CYS A 19 -49.94 29.79 -25.16
CA CYS A 19 -48.49 29.71 -25.00
C CYS A 19 -48.04 28.27 -25.27
N PRO A 20 -47.12 28.03 -26.23
CA PRO A 20 -46.57 26.71 -26.42
C PRO A 20 -45.73 26.35 -25.18
N ARG A 21 -46.12 25.27 -24.46
CA ARG A 21 -45.31 24.67 -23.41
C ARG A 21 -43.98 24.24 -24.05
N MET A 22 -42.87 24.88 -23.68
CA MET A 22 -41.54 24.39 -23.99
C MET A 22 -41.42 22.96 -23.44
N PRO A 23 -40.88 22.02 -24.21
CA PRO A 23 -40.62 20.69 -23.71
C PRO A 23 -39.61 20.80 -22.56
N GLY A 24 -40.05 20.42 -21.36
CA GLY A 24 -39.19 20.34 -20.18
C GLY A 24 -37.96 19.50 -20.56
N LYS A 25 -36.75 20.06 -20.35
CA LYS A 25 -35.52 19.32 -20.42
C LYS A 25 -35.64 18.13 -19.48
N VAL A 26 -35.88 16.94 -20.03
CA VAL A 26 -35.75 15.69 -19.31
C VAL A 26 -34.28 15.61 -18.88
N GLN A 27 -34.02 15.98 -17.63
CA GLN A 27 -32.72 15.68 -17.03
C GLN A 27 -32.59 14.15 -17.04
N LYS A 28 -31.88 13.62 -18.03
CA LYS A 28 -31.40 12.24 -17.97
C LYS A 28 -30.65 12.13 -16.65
N LYS A 29 -31.22 11.43 -15.65
CA LYS A 29 -30.48 11.00 -14.46
C LYS A 29 -29.20 10.40 -14.97
N LYS A 30 -28.05 11.07 -14.78
CA LYS A 30 -26.73 10.53 -15.10
C LYS A 30 -26.66 9.20 -14.36
N LYS A 31 -26.61 8.09 -15.13
CA LYS A 31 -26.36 6.75 -14.57
C LYS A 31 -25.11 6.89 -13.73
N LYS A 32 -25.21 6.59 -12.42
CA LYS A 32 -24.08 6.69 -11.49
C LYS A 32 -22.98 5.79 -12.07
N THR A 33 -21.91 6.38 -12.63
CA THR A 33 -20.79 5.64 -13.20
C THR A 33 -20.05 4.98 -12.05
N LYS A 34 -19.65 3.72 -12.21
CA LYS A 34 -18.80 3.00 -11.26
C LYS A 34 -17.51 3.81 -11.05
N PRO A 35 -17.03 4.04 -9.81
CA PRO A 35 -15.80 4.80 -9.57
C PRO A 35 -14.57 4.02 -10.02
N ASN A 36 -13.54 4.69 -10.49
CA ASN A 36 -12.20 4.10 -10.54
C ASN A 36 -11.63 3.98 -9.13
N VAL A 37 -10.79 3.00 -8.89
CA VAL A 37 -10.13 2.79 -7.60
C VAL A 37 -8.63 2.61 -7.80
N ILE A 38 -7.84 3.41 -7.09
CA ILE A 38 -6.38 3.32 -7.08
C ILE A 38 -5.92 3.17 -5.64
N ILE A 39 -5.17 2.11 -5.36
CA ILE A 39 -4.41 1.95 -4.13
C ILE A 39 -2.95 2.30 -4.45
N ILE A 40 -2.44 3.37 -3.85
CA ILE A 40 -1.02 3.72 -3.88
C ILE A 40 -0.41 3.20 -2.58
N LEU A 41 0.42 2.17 -2.68
CA LEU A 41 1.04 1.55 -1.51
C LEU A 41 2.54 1.81 -1.53
N ALA A 42 2.99 2.65 -0.60
CA ALA A 42 4.41 2.87 -0.36
C ALA A 42 5.05 1.67 0.32
N ASP A 43 6.38 1.62 0.30
CA ASP A 43 7.19 0.56 0.88
C ASP A 43 8.08 1.15 1.99
N ASP A 44 7.94 0.64 3.22
CA ASP A 44 8.68 1.11 4.41
C ASP A 44 8.50 2.61 4.74
N LEU A 45 7.42 3.22 4.26
CA LEU A 45 7.14 4.64 4.54
C LEU A 45 6.49 4.78 5.92
N GLY A 46 7.17 5.49 6.81
CA GLY A 46 6.71 5.68 8.18
C GLY A 46 5.61 6.72 8.34
N TYR A 47 4.90 6.62 9.44
CA TYR A 47 3.87 7.59 9.83
C TYR A 47 4.39 9.04 9.83
N GLY A 48 5.63 9.25 10.29
CA GLY A 48 6.26 10.57 10.39
C GLY A 48 7.03 11.02 9.15
N ASP A 49 7.01 10.29 8.05
CA ASP A 49 7.81 10.61 6.86
C ASP A 49 7.17 11.67 5.94
N LEU A 50 5.88 11.93 6.09
CA LEU A 50 5.14 12.85 5.22
C LEU A 50 4.90 14.20 5.91
N GLU A 51 5.00 15.30 5.15
CA GLU A 51 4.81 16.65 5.65
C GLU A 51 3.42 16.85 6.29
N CYS A 52 2.35 16.32 5.68
CA CYS A 52 1.00 16.37 6.24
C CYS A 52 0.85 15.57 7.55
N TYR A 53 1.81 14.73 7.93
CA TYR A 53 1.88 14.04 9.23
C TYR A 53 2.87 14.69 10.21
N GLY A 54 3.43 15.85 9.86
CA GLY A 54 4.15 16.73 10.79
C GLY A 54 5.66 16.76 10.62
N THR A 55 6.25 16.07 9.63
CA THR A 55 7.69 16.25 9.37
C THR A 55 7.96 17.65 8.81
N THR A 56 9.10 18.22 9.22
CA THR A 56 9.64 19.47 8.68
C THR A 56 10.92 19.25 7.88
N ARG A 57 11.34 18.00 7.73
CA ARG A 57 12.63 17.63 7.11
C ARG A 57 12.50 17.30 5.63
N VAL A 58 11.30 17.05 5.13
CA VAL A 58 11.03 16.75 3.74
C VAL A 58 9.73 17.42 3.28
N HIS A 59 9.72 17.94 2.06
CA HIS A 59 8.53 18.51 1.43
C HIS A 59 7.86 17.48 0.54
N THR A 60 6.56 17.28 0.76
CA THR A 60 5.72 16.33 0.01
C THR A 60 4.45 17.03 -0.51
N PRO A 61 4.59 18.02 -1.42
CA PRO A 61 3.48 18.88 -1.83
C PRO A 61 2.35 18.13 -2.54
N ASN A 62 2.64 17.05 -3.27
CA ASN A 62 1.63 16.27 -3.95
C ASN A 62 0.81 15.43 -2.97
N VAL A 63 1.47 14.80 -1.99
CA VAL A 63 0.79 14.09 -0.90
C VAL A 63 0.01 15.07 -0.02
N ASN A 64 0.55 16.26 0.26
CA ASN A 64 -0.17 17.33 0.96
C ASN A 64 -1.44 17.74 0.19
N ARG A 65 -1.37 17.87 -1.14
CA ARG A 65 -2.53 18.14 -1.99
C ARG A 65 -3.56 17.00 -1.86
N LEU A 66 -3.11 15.74 -1.97
CA LEU A 66 -3.99 14.58 -1.81
C LEU A 66 -4.72 14.60 -0.46
N ALA A 67 -4.00 14.87 0.63
CA ALA A 67 -4.57 14.97 1.98
C ALA A 67 -5.56 16.14 2.12
N SER A 68 -5.22 17.31 1.59
CA SER A 68 -6.10 18.50 1.65
C SER A 68 -7.38 18.33 0.82
N GLU A 69 -7.34 17.55 -0.25
CA GLU A 69 -8.50 17.23 -1.09
C GLU A 69 -9.32 16.04 -0.56
N GLY A 70 -8.92 15.44 0.57
CA GLY A 70 -9.55 14.25 1.13
C GLY A 70 -9.52 14.17 2.65
N ILE A 71 -9.29 12.96 3.15
CA ILE A 71 -9.19 12.62 4.56
C ILE A 71 -7.79 12.09 4.85
N ARG A 72 -7.16 12.65 5.87
CA ARG A 72 -5.97 12.11 6.51
C ARG A 72 -6.38 11.34 7.76
N PHE A 73 -6.07 10.05 7.81
CA PHE A 73 -6.31 9.21 8.98
C PHE A 73 -5.07 9.16 9.87
N THR A 74 -5.27 9.13 11.18
CA THR A 74 -4.18 9.09 12.17
C THR A 74 -4.09 7.80 12.96
N ASN A 75 -4.95 6.81 12.68
CA ASN A 75 -5.04 5.56 13.42
C ASN A 75 -5.41 4.38 12.50
N VAL A 76 -4.61 4.23 11.43
CA VAL A 76 -4.77 3.15 10.46
C VAL A 76 -3.58 2.20 10.53
N HIS A 77 -3.86 0.91 10.49
CA HIS A 77 -2.88 -0.13 10.72
C HIS A 77 -2.76 -1.09 9.54
N ALA A 78 -1.51 -1.33 9.14
CA ALA A 78 -1.12 -2.52 8.43
C ALA A 78 -1.29 -3.75 9.36
N THR A 79 -1.42 -4.93 8.79
CA THR A 79 -1.61 -6.15 9.59
C THR A 79 -0.32 -6.79 10.07
N ALA A 80 0.81 -6.34 9.53
CA ALA A 80 2.12 -6.85 9.91
C ALA A 80 3.17 -5.74 9.80
N SER A 81 4.23 -5.87 10.57
CA SER A 81 5.38 -4.96 10.54
C SER A 81 6.42 -5.31 9.49
N THR A 82 6.04 -6.15 8.50
CA THR A 82 6.85 -6.53 7.34
C THR A 82 5.99 -6.69 6.09
N SER A 83 6.61 -6.52 4.92
CA SER A 83 5.95 -6.37 3.62
C SER A 83 5.08 -7.55 3.18
N THR A 84 5.64 -8.77 3.07
CA THR A 84 4.91 -9.92 2.51
C THR A 84 3.63 -10.22 3.26
N PRO A 85 3.63 -10.39 4.60
CA PRO A 85 2.40 -10.71 5.33
C PRO A 85 1.37 -9.58 5.29
N SER A 86 1.80 -8.32 5.30
CA SER A 86 0.90 -7.18 5.17
C SER A 86 0.22 -7.14 3.80
N ARG A 87 1.00 -7.28 2.72
CA ARG A 87 0.48 -7.30 1.33
C ARG A 87 -0.45 -8.48 1.09
N TYR A 88 -0.12 -9.66 1.66
CA TYR A 88 -0.99 -10.82 1.63
C TYR A 88 -2.36 -10.52 2.23
N ALA A 89 -2.39 -10.00 3.44
CA ALA A 89 -3.65 -9.71 4.15
C ALA A 89 -4.47 -8.61 3.45
N LEU A 90 -3.82 -7.57 2.93
CA LEU A 90 -4.47 -6.50 2.17
C LEU A 90 -5.20 -7.03 0.93
N LEU A 91 -4.55 -7.94 0.17
CA LEU A 91 -5.10 -8.45 -1.09
C LEU A 91 -6.13 -9.56 -0.90
N THR A 92 -6.09 -10.30 0.20
CA THR A 92 -6.94 -11.48 0.44
C THR A 92 -8.02 -11.28 1.50
N GLY A 93 -7.87 -10.30 2.39
CA GLY A 93 -8.74 -10.15 3.55
C GLY A 93 -8.58 -11.26 4.59
N GLU A 94 -7.44 -11.96 4.60
CA GLU A 94 -7.06 -13.00 5.55
C GLU A 94 -5.74 -12.63 6.23
N TYR A 95 -5.66 -12.74 7.56
CA TYR A 95 -4.39 -12.53 8.27
C TYR A 95 -3.33 -13.54 7.85
N ALA A 96 -2.13 -13.05 7.55
CA ALA A 96 -1.02 -13.89 7.06
C ALA A 96 -0.59 -14.95 8.07
N TRP A 97 -0.60 -14.66 9.36
CA TRP A 97 -0.24 -15.60 10.42
C TRP A 97 -1.16 -16.83 10.53
N ARG A 98 -2.32 -16.83 9.85
CA ARG A 98 -3.18 -18.02 9.75
C ARG A 98 -2.60 -19.11 8.86
N LYS A 99 -1.69 -18.74 7.95
CA LYS A 99 -1.16 -19.62 6.91
C LYS A 99 0.36 -19.70 6.98
N LYS A 100 0.88 -20.90 6.95
CA LYS A 100 2.34 -21.12 6.87
C LYS A 100 2.90 -20.63 5.54
N GLY A 101 4.14 -20.13 5.54
CA GLY A 101 4.83 -19.68 4.33
C GLY A 101 4.50 -18.26 3.87
N THR A 102 3.84 -17.47 4.71
CA THR A 102 3.49 -16.07 4.45
C THR A 102 4.49 -15.06 5.04
N GLY A 103 5.63 -15.50 5.56
CA GLY A 103 6.72 -14.64 6.00
C GLY A 103 7.41 -13.94 4.81
N VAL A 104 8.43 -13.12 5.10
CA VAL A 104 9.16 -12.33 4.09
C VAL A 104 9.69 -13.21 2.96
N ALA A 105 9.20 -12.98 1.75
CA ALA A 105 9.47 -13.81 0.59
C ALA A 105 10.84 -13.51 -0.05
N ALA A 106 11.53 -14.55 -0.53
CA ALA A 106 12.67 -14.41 -1.44
C ALA A 106 12.17 -14.02 -2.85
N GLY A 107 13.07 -13.47 -3.70
CA GLY A 107 12.69 -13.08 -5.06
C GLY A 107 12.32 -14.25 -5.98
N ASN A 108 12.76 -15.47 -5.65
CA ASN A 108 12.39 -16.70 -6.34
C ASN A 108 11.35 -17.52 -5.56
N ALA A 109 10.62 -16.92 -4.62
CA ALA A 109 9.56 -17.62 -3.89
C ALA A 109 8.46 -18.09 -4.85
N GLY A 110 7.89 -19.28 -4.59
CA GLY A 110 6.65 -19.71 -5.21
C GLY A 110 5.49 -18.82 -4.79
N MET A 111 4.46 -18.77 -5.63
CA MET A 111 3.31 -17.89 -5.44
C MET A 111 2.58 -18.20 -4.13
N ILE A 112 2.49 -17.21 -3.23
CA ILE A 112 1.92 -17.34 -1.87
C ILE A 112 0.40 -17.28 -1.93
N ILE A 113 -0.16 -16.35 -2.70
CA ILE A 113 -1.59 -16.29 -2.99
C ILE A 113 -1.85 -17.28 -4.13
N ARG A 114 -2.44 -18.42 -3.84
CA ARG A 114 -2.69 -19.48 -4.83
C ARG A 114 -3.90 -19.14 -5.72
N PRO A 115 -3.98 -19.67 -6.95
CA PRO A 115 -5.07 -19.38 -7.89
C PRO A 115 -6.50 -19.65 -7.35
N GLU A 116 -6.65 -20.57 -6.41
CA GLU A 116 -7.93 -20.88 -5.77
C GLU A 116 -8.33 -19.89 -4.66
N GLN A 117 -7.40 -19.01 -4.25
CA GLN A 117 -7.64 -18.03 -3.20
C GLN A 117 -8.23 -16.74 -3.77
N TYR A 118 -9.36 -16.31 -3.20
CA TYR A 118 -10.05 -15.09 -3.62
C TYR A 118 -9.26 -13.85 -3.24
N THR A 119 -9.23 -12.88 -4.14
CA THR A 119 -8.49 -11.63 -3.97
C THR A 119 -9.37 -10.40 -4.19
N ILE A 120 -8.85 -9.25 -3.81
CA ILE A 120 -9.45 -7.95 -4.13
C ILE A 120 -9.58 -7.73 -5.66
N ALA A 121 -8.65 -8.28 -6.46
CA ALA A 121 -8.73 -8.19 -7.92
C ALA A 121 -9.88 -9.04 -8.47
N ASP A 122 -10.10 -10.27 -7.95
CA ASP A 122 -11.26 -11.09 -8.31
C ASP A 122 -12.57 -10.37 -7.96
N MET A 123 -12.62 -9.69 -6.83
CA MET A 123 -13.77 -8.90 -6.41
C MET A 123 -14.07 -7.81 -7.45
N PHE A 124 -13.07 -7.04 -7.88
CA PHE A 124 -13.25 -6.00 -8.87
C PHE A 124 -13.61 -6.55 -10.25
N LYS A 125 -13.02 -7.68 -10.66
CA LYS A 125 -13.42 -8.36 -11.90
C LYS A 125 -14.88 -8.79 -11.89
N SER A 126 -15.38 -9.30 -10.76
CA SER A 126 -16.81 -9.65 -10.63
C SER A 126 -17.74 -8.45 -10.77
N ALA A 127 -17.21 -7.24 -10.63
CA ALA A 127 -17.90 -5.97 -10.85
C ALA A 127 -17.61 -5.35 -12.25
N ASP A 128 -17.07 -6.09 -13.20
CA ASP A 128 -16.68 -5.65 -14.55
C ASP A 128 -15.63 -4.53 -14.58
N TYR A 129 -14.67 -4.57 -13.67
CA TYR A 129 -13.50 -3.69 -13.68
C TYR A 129 -12.35 -4.31 -14.47
N THR A 130 -11.58 -3.47 -15.16
CA THR A 130 -10.23 -3.86 -15.58
C THR A 130 -9.28 -3.71 -14.41
N THR A 131 -8.47 -4.72 -14.13
CA THR A 131 -7.61 -4.78 -12.95
C THR A 131 -6.14 -4.75 -13.32
N GLY A 132 -5.35 -3.92 -12.61
CA GLY A 132 -3.91 -3.79 -12.84
C GLY A 132 -3.12 -3.87 -11.54
N ALA A 133 -1.93 -4.51 -11.61
CA ALA A 133 -0.92 -4.51 -10.54
C ALA A 133 0.40 -4.02 -11.10
N ILE A 134 0.96 -2.95 -10.53
CA ILE A 134 2.17 -2.31 -11.02
C ILE A 134 3.11 -1.99 -9.88
N GLY A 135 4.40 -2.34 -10.03
CA GLY A 135 5.48 -2.08 -9.09
C GLY A 135 5.84 -3.28 -8.23
N LYS A 136 6.10 -3.08 -6.94
CA LYS A 136 6.54 -4.15 -6.02
C LYS A 136 5.44 -5.19 -5.81
N TRP A 137 5.78 -6.47 -6.03
CA TRP A 137 4.87 -7.59 -5.75
C TRP A 137 5.15 -8.25 -4.39
N HIS A 138 6.27 -8.88 -4.23
CA HIS A 138 6.77 -9.51 -2.98
C HIS A 138 5.87 -10.62 -2.41
N LEU A 139 5.12 -11.32 -3.27
CA LEU A 139 4.21 -12.42 -2.89
C LEU A 139 4.46 -13.70 -3.70
N GLY A 140 5.68 -13.80 -4.27
CA GLY A 140 6.10 -14.95 -5.04
C GLY A 140 5.40 -15.13 -6.38
N LEU A 141 5.96 -15.97 -7.23
CA LEU A 141 5.50 -16.27 -8.58
C LEU A 141 5.80 -17.73 -8.92
N GLY A 142 5.04 -18.31 -9.84
CA GLY A 142 5.23 -19.70 -10.22
C GLY A 142 4.75 -20.69 -9.17
N ASP A 143 4.88 -21.98 -9.46
CA ASP A 143 4.31 -23.03 -8.63
C ASP A 143 5.08 -23.25 -7.33
N LYS A 144 6.42 -23.33 -7.42
CA LYS A 144 7.31 -23.61 -6.29
C LYS A 144 8.51 -22.68 -6.26
N THR A 145 9.06 -22.49 -5.06
CA THR A 145 10.29 -21.73 -4.86
C THR A 145 11.44 -22.31 -5.68
N GLY A 146 12.10 -21.44 -6.46
CA GLY A 146 13.26 -21.79 -7.28
C GLY A 146 12.95 -22.52 -8.59
N THR A 147 11.66 -22.65 -8.98
CA THR A 147 11.27 -23.33 -10.22
C THR A 147 10.73 -22.38 -11.31
N GLN A 148 10.87 -21.08 -11.12
CA GLN A 148 10.41 -20.07 -12.08
C GLN A 148 11.20 -20.16 -13.39
N ASP A 149 10.48 -20.20 -14.51
CA ASP A 149 11.09 -20.09 -15.84
C ASP A 149 11.27 -18.60 -16.21
N TRP A 150 12.42 -18.04 -15.80
CA TRP A 150 12.77 -16.64 -16.08
C TRP A 150 13.04 -16.37 -17.56
N ASN A 151 13.17 -17.42 -18.38
CA ASN A 151 13.47 -17.31 -19.82
C ASN A 151 12.24 -17.62 -20.69
N GLY A 152 11.10 -17.92 -20.08
CA GLY A 152 9.85 -18.27 -20.74
C GLY A 152 8.64 -17.63 -20.10
N THR A 153 7.66 -18.44 -19.74
CA THR A 153 6.43 -17.97 -19.08
C THR A 153 6.35 -18.51 -17.67
N ILE A 154 6.27 -17.63 -16.71
CA ILE A 154 6.08 -17.96 -15.30
C ILE A 154 4.60 -18.21 -15.04
N SER A 155 4.27 -19.40 -14.51
CA SER A 155 2.89 -19.78 -14.17
C SER A 155 2.89 -20.62 -12.87
N PRO A 156 1.91 -20.42 -11.96
CA PRO A 156 0.91 -19.36 -11.99
C PRO A 156 1.50 -17.95 -11.81
N ALA A 157 0.75 -16.93 -12.26
CA ALA A 157 1.12 -15.52 -12.17
C ALA A 157 -0.09 -14.66 -11.78
N LEU A 158 0.02 -13.33 -11.81
CA LEU A 158 -1.01 -12.42 -11.33
C LEU A 158 -2.35 -12.53 -12.08
N LYS A 159 -2.31 -12.94 -13.36
CA LYS A 159 -3.54 -13.22 -14.13
C LYS A 159 -4.42 -14.31 -13.52
N ASP A 160 -3.77 -15.27 -12.82
CA ASP A 160 -4.45 -16.42 -12.22
C ASP A 160 -5.11 -16.08 -10.87
N ILE A 161 -4.92 -14.85 -10.39
CA ILE A 161 -5.51 -14.30 -9.15
C ILE A 161 -6.23 -12.96 -9.39
N GLY A 162 -6.77 -12.76 -10.59
CA GLY A 162 -7.70 -11.71 -10.90
C GLY A 162 -7.12 -10.43 -11.53
N PHE A 163 -5.81 -10.30 -11.77
CA PHE A 163 -5.24 -9.14 -12.45
C PHE A 163 -5.19 -9.33 -13.98
N ASP A 164 -5.84 -8.43 -14.72
CA ASP A 164 -5.82 -8.43 -16.18
C ASP A 164 -4.49 -7.96 -16.75
N TYR A 165 -3.82 -7.03 -16.07
CA TYR A 165 -2.52 -6.50 -16.41
C TYR A 165 -1.59 -6.50 -15.20
N SER A 166 -0.32 -6.84 -15.41
CA SER A 166 0.71 -6.72 -14.39
C SER A 166 2.04 -6.29 -14.99
N TYR A 167 2.71 -5.34 -14.33
CA TYR A 167 4.09 -4.95 -14.59
C TYR A 167 4.81 -4.79 -13.25
N ILE A 168 5.56 -5.82 -12.85
CA ILE A 168 5.97 -5.94 -11.46
C ILE A 168 7.46 -6.25 -11.30
N MET A 169 7.98 -5.93 -10.13
CA MET A 169 9.20 -6.47 -9.53
C MET A 169 8.81 -7.71 -8.73
N ALA A 170 9.53 -8.83 -8.91
CA ALA A 170 9.19 -10.11 -8.26
C ALA A 170 9.12 -10.01 -6.73
N ALA A 171 10.07 -9.28 -6.13
CA ALA A 171 10.13 -9.00 -4.71
C ALA A 171 10.41 -7.51 -4.47
N THR A 172 11.58 -7.18 -3.95
CA THR A 172 12.07 -5.84 -3.60
C THR A 172 13.32 -5.51 -4.41
N ALA A 173 13.70 -4.24 -4.51
CA ALA A 173 14.88 -3.86 -5.28
C ALA A 173 16.20 -4.42 -4.70
N ASP A 174 16.25 -4.74 -3.42
CA ASP A 174 17.41 -5.34 -2.76
C ASP A 174 17.59 -6.85 -3.03
N ARG A 175 16.67 -7.47 -3.79
CA ARG A 175 16.64 -8.93 -4.06
C ARG A 175 16.70 -9.22 -5.55
N VAL A 176 17.41 -10.30 -5.90
CA VAL A 176 17.36 -10.85 -7.26
C VAL A 176 16.04 -11.63 -7.48
N PRO A 177 15.50 -11.68 -8.72
CA PRO A 177 16.04 -11.13 -9.96
C PRO A 177 15.78 -9.63 -10.08
N CYS A 178 16.75 -8.90 -10.61
CA CYS A 178 16.67 -7.45 -10.82
C CYS A 178 16.11 -7.13 -12.22
N ILE A 179 14.87 -7.57 -12.46
CA ILE A 179 14.16 -7.44 -13.73
C ILE A 179 12.68 -7.14 -13.49
N TYR A 180 12.02 -6.56 -14.48
CA TYR A 180 10.55 -6.46 -14.46
C TYR A 180 9.90 -7.67 -15.13
N ILE A 181 8.69 -7.97 -14.67
CA ILE A 181 7.87 -9.06 -15.20
C ILE A 181 6.55 -8.46 -15.66
N GLU A 182 6.28 -8.56 -16.96
CA GLU A 182 5.03 -8.11 -17.56
C GLU A 182 4.17 -9.32 -17.92
N ASN A 183 2.99 -9.43 -17.32
CA ASN A 183 2.02 -10.50 -17.58
C ASN A 183 2.62 -11.91 -17.54
N GLY A 184 3.51 -12.17 -16.57
CA GLY A 184 4.14 -13.47 -16.36
C GLY A 184 5.37 -13.74 -17.21
N LYS A 185 5.88 -12.76 -17.95
CA LYS A 185 7.12 -12.85 -18.73
C LYS A 185 8.09 -11.75 -18.36
N VAL A 186 9.39 -12.00 -18.46
CA VAL A 186 10.41 -10.97 -18.27
C VAL A 186 10.26 -9.89 -19.35
N ALA A 187 10.09 -8.64 -18.90
CA ALA A 187 10.05 -7.49 -19.79
C ALA A 187 11.44 -7.24 -20.39
N ASP A 188 11.49 -6.78 -21.65
CA ASP A 188 12.73 -6.54 -22.39
C ASP A 188 13.70 -7.73 -22.39
N TYR A 189 13.17 -8.96 -22.41
CA TYR A 189 13.95 -10.19 -22.35
C TYR A 189 15.08 -10.21 -23.38
N ASP A 190 16.27 -10.59 -22.91
CA ASP A 190 17.48 -10.72 -23.73
C ASP A 190 17.86 -12.20 -23.92
N SER A 191 17.56 -12.74 -25.09
CA SER A 191 17.87 -14.15 -25.42
C SER A 191 19.36 -14.45 -25.48
N THR A 192 20.22 -13.43 -25.58
CA THR A 192 21.67 -13.59 -25.57
C THR A 192 22.27 -13.66 -24.17
N ALA A 193 21.46 -13.33 -23.14
CA ALA A 193 21.85 -13.31 -21.73
C ALA A 193 20.79 -14.02 -20.86
N PRO A 194 20.61 -15.36 -21.00
CA PRO A 194 19.60 -16.09 -20.23
C PRO A 194 19.78 -15.93 -18.73
N ILE A 195 18.65 -15.85 -18.04
CA ILE A 195 18.57 -15.51 -16.62
C ILE A 195 18.60 -16.78 -15.78
N GLU A 196 19.51 -16.81 -14.79
CA GLU A 196 19.56 -17.81 -13.74
C GLU A 196 19.52 -17.12 -12.38
N VAL A 197 18.79 -17.67 -11.41
CA VAL A 197 18.63 -17.13 -10.05
C VAL A 197 18.84 -18.21 -9.01
N SER A 198 19.63 -17.92 -7.97
CA SER A 198 19.87 -18.81 -6.84
C SER A 198 19.87 -18.04 -5.52
N TYR A 199 19.25 -18.63 -4.49
CA TYR A 199 19.34 -18.14 -3.11
C TYR A 199 20.20 -19.03 -2.22
N GLN A 200 20.88 -20.01 -2.82
CA GLN A 200 21.67 -21.00 -2.08
C GLN A 200 23.18 -20.80 -2.29
N LYS A 201 23.61 -20.62 -3.54
CA LYS A 201 25.03 -20.53 -3.89
C LYS A 201 25.28 -19.57 -5.05
N PRO A 202 26.45 -18.92 -5.10
CA PRO A 202 26.86 -18.08 -6.21
C PRO A 202 27.06 -18.92 -7.51
N PHE A 203 26.94 -18.24 -8.64
CA PHE A 203 27.33 -18.78 -9.95
C PHE A 203 28.82 -18.63 -10.15
N GLU A 204 29.43 -19.64 -10.74
CA GLU A 204 30.88 -19.64 -11.06
C GLU A 204 31.21 -18.50 -12.04
N GLY A 205 32.24 -17.74 -11.74
CA GLY A 205 32.69 -16.60 -12.56
C GLY A 205 31.91 -15.31 -12.36
N GLU A 206 30.73 -15.34 -11.67
CA GLU A 206 29.95 -14.12 -11.41
C GLU A 206 30.51 -13.36 -10.19
N PRO A 207 30.67 -12.03 -10.29
CA PRO A 207 31.12 -11.20 -9.18
C PRO A 207 30.07 -11.10 -8.08
N THR A 208 30.53 -10.93 -6.83
CA THR A 208 29.66 -10.67 -5.68
C THR A 208 30.16 -9.46 -4.91
N GLY A 209 29.24 -8.75 -4.23
CA GLY A 209 29.59 -7.59 -3.41
C GLY A 209 30.63 -7.93 -2.33
N ARG A 210 30.58 -9.16 -1.78
CA ARG A 210 31.53 -9.64 -0.78
C ARG A 210 32.95 -9.82 -1.34
N LYS A 211 33.07 -10.36 -2.55
CA LYS A 211 34.37 -10.68 -3.17
C LYS A 211 34.91 -9.52 -4.02
N ASN A 212 34.06 -8.71 -4.56
CA ASN A 212 34.35 -7.66 -5.53
C ASN A 212 33.79 -6.31 -5.11
N PRO A 213 34.13 -5.78 -3.91
CA PRO A 213 33.59 -4.53 -3.40
C PRO A 213 33.98 -3.30 -4.26
N GLU A 214 35.04 -3.41 -5.09
CA GLU A 214 35.46 -2.41 -6.04
C GLU A 214 34.43 -2.18 -7.18
N LEU A 215 33.54 -3.14 -7.42
CA LEU A 215 32.48 -3.02 -8.43
C LEU A 215 31.22 -2.33 -7.88
N LEU A 216 31.18 -1.97 -6.61
CA LEU A 216 30.07 -1.27 -5.98
C LEU A 216 30.23 0.25 -6.10
N TYR A 217 30.02 0.77 -7.30
CA TYR A 217 30.25 2.17 -7.60
C TYR A 217 29.04 3.08 -7.31
N ASN A 218 27.83 2.52 -7.16
CA ASN A 218 26.63 3.30 -6.85
C ASN A 218 26.29 3.27 -5.34
N LEU A 219 26.20 2.08 -4.72
CA LEU A 219 25.87 1.97 -3.31
C LEU A 219 26.49 0.70 -2.71
N LYS A 220 27.05 0.84 -1.51
CA LYS A 220 27.66 -0.27 -0.77
C LYS A 220 26.68 -0.83 0.27
N PRO A 221 26.75 -2.13 0.62
CA PRO A 221 26.00 -2.67 1.74
C PRO A 221 26.55 -2.17 3.08
N SER A 222 25.68 -1.98 4.08
CA SER A 222 26.05 -1.79 5.48
C SER A 222 26.16 -3.14 6.19
N HIS A 223 25.25 -4.07 5.88
CA HIS A 223 25.23 -5.45 6.39
C HIS A 223 24.40 -6.34 5.46
N GLY A 224 24.72 -7.63 5.38
CA GLY A 224 24.07 -8.51 4.43
C GLY A 224 24.17 -7.97 3.00
N HIS A 225 23.21 -8.21 2.14
CA HIS A 225 23.06 -7.59 0.81
C HIS A 225 24.36 -7.57 -0.03
N ASP A 226 25.24 -8.53 0.16
CA ASP A 226 26.59 -8.56 -0.40
C ASP A 226 26.81 -9.66 -1.46
N MET A 227 25.70 -10.14 -2.07
CA MET A 227 25.71 -11.21 -3.07
C MET A 227 25.78 -10.63 -4.49
N ALA A 228 24.88 -11.00 -5.41
CA ALA A 228 24.95 -10.55 -6.80
C ALA A 228 25.04 -9.03 -6.96
N ILE A 229 25.78 -8.56 -7.96
CA ILE A 229 25.92 -7.14 -8.27
C ILE A 229 25.13 -6.82 -9.53
N VAL A 230 24.21 -5.84 -9.41
CA VAL A 230 23.47 -5.26 -10.54
C VAL A 230 23.50 -3.76 -10.41
N ASN A 231 23.83 -3.04 -11.50
CA ASN A 231 23.90 -1.58 -11.51
C ASN A 231 24.84 -0.99 -10.43
N GLY A 232 25.97 -1.67 -10.14
CA GLY A 232 26.93 -1.21 -9.12
C GLY A 232 26.40 -1.25 -7.68
N ILE A 233 25.38 -2.06 -7.43
CA ILE A 233 24.75 -2.30 -6.12
C ILE A 233 24.64 -3.79 -5.88
N SER A 234 25.08 -4.28 -4.75
CA SER A 234 24.93 -5.70 -4.38
C SER A 234 23.56 -6.00 -3.78
N ARG A 235 23.13 -7.27 -3.88
CA ARG A 235 21.76 -7.70 -3.57
C ARG A 235 21.75 -8.87 -2.57
N ILE A 236 20.56 -9.29 -2.16
CA ILE A 236 20.31 -10.60 -1.55
C ILE A 236 20.02 -11.60 -2.66
N GLY A 237 20.72 -12.74 -2.65
CA GLY A 237 20.62 -13.77 -3.66
C GLY A 237 21.62 -13.59 -4.81
N TYR A 238 21.72 -14.59 -5.65
CA TYR A 238 22.66 -14.66 -6.76
C TYR A 238 21.91 -14.68 -8.09
N MET A 239 22.43 -14.00 -9.08
CA MET A 239 21.84 -13.86 -10.39
C MET A 239 22.94 -13.88 -11.46
N LYS A 240 22.63 -14.50 -12.60
CA LYS A 240 23.46 -14.48 -13.80
C LYS A 240 22.59 -14.12 -15.00
N GLY A 241 23.17 -13.46 -15.99
CA GLY A 241 22.47 -13.05 -17.21
C GLY A 241 21.57 -11.81 -16.99
N GLY A 242 20.49 -11.74 -17.76
CA GLY A 242 19.52 -10.64 -17.78
C GLY A 242 19.78 -9.60 -18.87
N GLY A 243 21.04 -9.29 -19.18
CA GLY A 243 21.38 -8.38 -20.25
C GLY A 243 20.61 -7.05 -20.20
N LYS A 244 19.91 -6.70 -21.29
CA LYS A 244 19.11 -5.46 -21.38
C LYS A 244 17.84 -5.47 -20.52
N ALA A 245 17.42 -6.64 -19.99
CA ALA A 245 16.26 -6.72 -19.09
C ALA A 245 16.58 -6.24 -17.66
N LEU A 246 17.87 -6.13 -17.29
CA LEU A 246 18.25 -5.63 -15.97
C LEU A 246 17.83 -4.20 -15.77
N TRP A 247 17.14 -3.91 -14.67
CA TRP A 247 16.79 -2.53 -14.34
C TRP A 247 18.00 -1.68 -13.93
N LYS A 248 17.83 -0.38 -14.01
CA LYS A 248 18.68 0.62 -13.36
C LYS A 248 17.90 1.19 -12.19
N ASP A 249 18.48 1.17 -10.99
CA ASP A 249 17.77 1.55 -9.76
C ASP A 249 17.22 2.97 -9.81
N GLU A 250 18.00 3.90 -10.37
CA GLU A 250 17.59 5.30 -10.56
C GLU A 250 16.36 5.49 -11.44
N ASN A 251 16.01 4.50 -12.25
CA ASN A 251 14.86 4.56 -13.16
C ASN A 251 13.63 3.79 -12.66
N ILE A 252 13.69 3.09 -11.51
CA ILE A 252 12.59 2.25 -11.04
C ILE A 252 11.30 3.08 -10.89
N ALA A 253 11.37 4.22 -10.20
CA ALA A 253 10.19 5.05 -9.97
C ALA A 253 9.58 5.57 -11.28
N ASP A 254 10.41 6.04 -12.22
CA ASP A 254 9.95 6.49 -13.54
C ASP A 254 9.29 5.36 -14.33
N THR A 255 9.90 4.18 -14.34
CA THR A 255 9.40 3.02 -15.08
C THR A 255 8.04 2.58 -14.56
N ILE A 256 7.90 2.32 -13.25
CA ILE A 256 6.62 1.86 -12.70
C ILE A 256 5.54 2.95 -12.76
N THR A 257 5.90 4.23 -12.59
CA THR A 257 4.95 5.35 -12.70
C THR A 257 4.45 5.50 -14.13
N SER A 258 5.32 5.37 -15.14
CA SER A 258 4.92 5.44 -16.55
C SER A 258 3.97 4.30 -16.94
N HIS A 259 4.20 3.08 -16.43
CA HIS A 259 3.28 1.95 -16.65
C HIS A 259 1.93 2.16 -15.95
N ALA A 260 1.91 2.76 -14.75
CA ALA A 260 0.67 3.13 -14.07
C ALA A 260 -0.13 4.19 -14.85
N ILE A 261 0.55 5.21 -15.37
CA ILE A 261 -0.07 6.23 -16.23
C ILE A 261 -0.65 5.59 -17.49
N ARG A 262 0.13 4.77 -18.19
CA ARG A 262 -0.33 4.06 -19.38
C ARG A 262 -1.58 3.21 -19.10
N PHE A 263 -1.58 2.45 -18.00
CA PHE A 263 -2.74 1.66 -17.59
C PHE A 263 -3.99 2.53 -17.38
N ILE A 264 -3.87 3.69 -16.73
CA ILE A 264 -4.97 4.64 -16.52
C ILE A 264 -5.47 5.18 -17.87
N GLU A 265 -4.58 5.58 -18.78
CA GLU A 265 -4.90 6.12 -20.10
C GLU A 265 -5.64 5.10 -20.98
N GLU A 266 -5.17 3.86 -21.00
CA GLU A 266 -5.77 2.77 -21.78
C GLU A 266 -7.15 2.36 -21.25
N ASN A 267 -7.44 2.61 -19.97
CA ASN A 267 -8.69 2.23 -19.34
C ASN A 267 -9.61 3.41 -18.98
N LYS A 268 -9.33 4.63 -19.45
CA LYS A 268 -10.08 5.86 -19.11
C LYS A 268 -11.59 5.80 -19.40
N GLU A 269 -12.02 4.98 -20.36
CA GLU A 269 -13.43 4.88 -20.77
C GLU A 269 -14.22 3.78 -20.03
N ARG A 270 -13.57 3.03 -19.13
CA ARG A 270 -14.18 1.95 -18.34
C ARG A 270 -13.71 2.01 -16.89
N PRO A 271 -14.46 1.43 -15.94
CA PRO A 271 -14.00 1.40 -14.55
C PRO A 271 -12.77 0.50 -14.43
N PHE A 272 -11.79 0.96 -13.66
CA PHE A 272 -10.57 0.21 -13.38
C PHE A 272 -10.21 0.19 -11.91
N PHE A 273 -9.52 -0.87 -11.51
CA PHE A 273 -8.82 -1.01 -10.24
C PHE A 273 -7.33 -1.08 -10.50
N LEU A 274 -6.56 -0.21 -9.88
CA LEU A 274 -5.10 -0.20 -9.96
C LEU A 274 -4.49 -0.37 -8.57
N TYR A 275 -3.74 -1.46 -8.38
CA TYR A 275 -2.81 -1.66 -7.27
C TYR A 275 -1.43 -1.14 -7.70
N PHE A 276 -1.12 0.10 -7.32
CA PHE A 276 0.15 0.77 -7.60
C PHE A 276 1.03 0.71 -6.35
N ALA A 277 1.89 -0.30 -6.30
CA ALA A 277 2.81 -0.55 -5.20
C ALA A 277 4.19 -0.01 -5.55
N THR A 278 4.56 1.15 -4.99
CA THR A 278 5.87 1.76 -5.26
C THR A 278 7.00 0.98 -4.61
N ASN A 279 8.23 1.18 -5.10
CA ASN A 279 9.43 0.66 -4.44
C ASN A 279 9.93 1.62 -3.34
N ASP A 280 9.64 2.91 -3.47
CA ASP A 280 10.05 3.91 -2.49
C ASP A 280 9.22 3.79 -1.19
N VAL A 281 9.87 3.88 -0.03
CA VAL A 281 11.25 4.28 0.22
C VAL A 281 12.12 3.09 0.68
N HIS A 282 11.85 1.88 0.19
CA HIS A 282 12.62 0.67 0.51
C HIS A 282 14.05 0.75 -0.05
N VAL A 283 14.96 0.07 0.60
CA VAL A 283 16.36 -0.09 0.15
C VAL A 283 16.45 -0.98 -1.11
N PRO A 284 17.50 -0.80 -1.93
CA PRO A 284 18.48 0.27 -1.95
C PRO A 284 17.86 1.59 -2.38
N ARG A 285 18.09 2.64 -1.63
CA ARG A 285 17.60 3.98 -1.98
C ARG A 285 18.59 4.61 -2.94
N PHE A 286 18.26 4.56 -4.20
CA PHE A 286 19.08 5.16 -5.27
C PHE A 286 18.16 5.88 -6.25
N PRO A 287 17.56 7.02 -5.82
CA PRO A 287 16.60 7.77 -6.62
C PRO A 287 17.23 8.38 -7.86
N HIS A 288 16.40 8.72 -8.83
CA HIS A 288 16.83 9.37 -10.07
C HIS A 288 17.64 10.64 -9.77
N GLU A 289 18.64 10.95 -10.61
CA GLU A 289 19.59 12.04 -10.39
C GLU A 289 18.92 13.41 -10.16
N ARG A 290 17.75 13.65 -10.79
CA ARG A 290 16.98 14.89 -10.60
C ARG A 290 16.48 15.08 -9.15
N PHE A 291 16.42 14.03 -8.34
CA PHE A 291 16.03 14.09 -6.93
C PHE A 291 17.22 14.02 -5.98
N ARG A 292 18.35 13.42 -6.40
CA ARG A 292 19.52 13.23 -5.53
C ARG A 292 20.11 14.58 -5.09
N GLY A 293 20.44 14.67 -3.79
CA GLY A 293 20.99 15.88 -3.17
C GLY A 293 19.98 17.01 -2.99
N LYS A 294 18.68 16.73 -3.13
CA LYS A 294 17.61 17.73 -2.94
C LYS A 294 17.12 17.81 -1.50
N ASN A 295 17.38 16.79 -0.70
CA ASN A 295 16.93 16.72 0.69
C ASN A 295 18.11 16.57 1.67
N PRO A 296 18.11 17.29 2.81
CA PRO A 296 19.18 17.20 3.80
C PRO A 296 19.28 15.83 4.50
N MET A 297 18.29 14.96 4.37
CA MET A 297 18.33 13.58 4.87
C MET A 297 18.99 12.61 3.87
N GLY A 298 19.68 13.12 2.83
CA GLY A 298 20.37 12.31 1.84
C GLY A 298 19.43 11.42 1.03
N LEU A 299 19.94 10.25 0.59
CA LEU A 299 19.22 9.36 -0.33
C LEU A 299 17.83 8.94 0.17
N ARG A 300 17.65 8.76 1.49
CA ARG A 300 16.34 8.44 2.03
C ARG A 300 15.34 9.59 1.89
N GLY A 301 15.75 10.81 2.19
CA GLY A 301 14.93 12.00 1.98
C GLY A 301 14.62 12.25 0.52
N ASP A 302 15.62 12.06 -0.36
CA ASP A 302 15.44 12.15 -1.81
C ASP A 302 14.46 11.10 -2.35
N ALA A 303 14.47 9.87 -1.78
CA ALA A 303 13.51 8.82 -2.13
C ALA A 303 12.07 9.17 -1.71
N ILE A 304 11.89 9.85 -0.57
CA ILE A 304 10.56 10.36 -0.16
C ILE A 304 10.07 11.44 -1.15
N VAL A 305 10.94 12.34 -1.58
CA VAL A 305 10.62 13.36 -2.61
C VAL A 305 10.26 12.69 -3.95
N GLN A 306 10.97 11.62 -4.33
CA GLN A 306 10.66 10.83 -5.52
C GLN A 306 9.30 10.12 -5.40
N PHE A 307 8.98 9.56 -4.23
CA PHE A 307 7.65 8.99 -3.97
C PHE A 307 6.54 10.05 -4.13
N ASP A 308 6.73 11.24 -3.55
CA ASP A 308 5.79 12.35 -3.69
C ASP A 308 5.58 12.75 -5.16
N TRP A 309 6.65 12.74 -5.96
CA TRP A 309 6.57 12.96 -7.40
C TRP A 309 5.71 11.89 -8.09
N SER A 310 5.90 10.60 -7.78
CA SER A 310 5.09 9.51 -8.35
C SER A 310 3.61 9.70 -8.06
N VAL A 311 3.26 10.07 -6.81
CA VAL A 311 1.87 10.42 -6.42
C VAL A 311 1.35 11.59 -7.26
N GLY A 312 2.17 12.62 -7.44
CA GLY A 312 1.84 13.79 -8.24
C GLY A 312 1.54 13.46 -9.71
N GLU A 313 2.31 12.58 -10.33
CA GLU A 313 2.11 12.17 -11.71
C GLU A 313 0.79 11.39 -11.91
N ILE A 314 0.42 10.53 -10.96
CA ILE A 314 -0.89 9.86 -10.96
C ILE A 314 -2.02 10.90 -10.87
N MET A 315 -1.92 11.85 -9.93
CA MET A 315 -2.95 12.89 -9.76
C MET A 315 -3.07 13.78 -11.00
N LYS A 316 -1.96 14.24 -11.58
CA LYS A 316 -1.95 15.04 -12.82
C LYS A 316 -2.58 14.27 -14.00
N THR A 317 -2.34 12.97 -14.08
CA THR A 317 -2.94 12.13 -15.14
C THR A 317 -4.45 12.08 -15.00
N LEU A 318 -4.96 11.88 -13.79
CA LEU A 318 -6.41 11.89 -13.53
C LEU A 318 -7.03 13.27 -13.83
N ASP A 319 -6.35 14.35 -13.46
CA ASP A 319 -6.80 15.72 -13.77
C ASP A 319 -6.87 15.94 -15.28
N ARG A 320 -5.82 15.61 -16.01
CA ARG A 320 -5.73 15.74 -17.47
C ARG A 320 -6.80 14.94 -18.22
N LEU A 321 -7.14 13.77 -17.71
CA LEU A 321 -8.14 12.88 -18.32
C LEU A 321 -9.58 13.17 -17.86
N GLY A 322 -9.78 14.10 -16.92
CA GLY A 322 -11.10 14.41 -16.35
C GLY A 322 -11.67 13.29 -15.47
N LEU A 323 -10.81 12.44 -14.91
CA LEU A 323 -11.19 11.28 -14.08
C LEU A 323 -11.20 11.57 -12.58
N THR A 324 -10.67 12.72 -12.17
CA THR A 324 -10.44 13.10 -10.76
C THR A 324 -11.68 12.95 -9.90
N GLU A 325 -12.84 13.48 -10.37
CA GLU A 325 -14.07 13.48 -9.59
C GLU A 325 -14.59 12.07 -9.27
N ASN A 326 -14.44 11.13 -10.21
CA ASN A 326 -14.94 9.75 -10.07
C ASN A 326 -13.85 8.72 -9.82
N THR A 327 -12.74 9.12 -9.21
CA THR A 327 -11.66 8.20 -8.82
C THR A 327 -11.41 8.28 -7.31
N LEU A 328 -11.55 7.12 -6.66
CA LEU A 328 -11.12 6.90 -5.28
C LEU A 328 -9.61 6.60 -5.28
N ILE A 329 -8.83 7.40 -4.59
CA ILE A 329 -7.42 7.12 -4.29
C ILE A 329 -7.30 6.80 -2.81
N ILE A 330 -6.64 5.69 -2.50
CA ILE A 330 -6.19 5.31 -1.16
C ILE A 330 -4.67 5.29 -1.20
N LEU A 331 -4.00 6.15 -0.42
CA LEU A 331 -2.56 6.12 -0.23
C LEU A 331 -2.25 5.57 1.16
N SER A 332 -1.33 4.61 1.26
CA SER A 332 -0.84 4.07 2.53
C SER A 332 0.56 3.48 2.38
N SER A 333 1.08 2.84 3.43
CA SER A 333 2.32 2.06 3.42
C SER A 333 2.04 0.62 3.84
N ASP A 334 2.88 -0.32 3.41
CA ASP A 334 2.71 -1.73 3.76
C ASP A 334 3.13 -2.08 5.19
N ASN A 335 4.06 -1.35 5.75
CA ASN A 335 4.51 -1.44 7.15
C ASN A 335 5.21 -0.15 7.58
N GLY A 336 5.62 -0.10 8.84
CA GLY A 336 6.37 1.02 9.40
C GLY A 336 7.79 1.17 8.86
N PRO A 337 8.49 2.24 9.26
CA PRO A 337 9.74 2.67 8.66
C PRO A 337 10.96 1.93 9.22
N VAL A 338 12.04 2.00 8.43
CA VAL A 338 13.39 1.62 8.85
C VAL A 338 14.40 2.60 8.26
N LEU A 339 15.46 2.90 9.00
CA LEU A 339 16.55 3.75 8.51
C LEU A 339 17.65 2.92 7.86
N ASP A 340 18.35 2.08 8.62
CA ASP A 340 19.37 1.17 8.09
C ASP A 340 18.76 -0.21 7.88
N ASP A 341 18.64 -0.63 6.63
CA ASP A 341 18.12 -1.96 6.25
C ASP A 341 19.02 -2.63 5.20
N GLY A 342 20.32 -2.47 5.36
CA GLY A 342 21.31 -3.24 4.60
C GLY A 342 22.21 -2.44 3.66
N TYR A 343 22.05 -1.11 3.56
CA TYR A 343 22.88 -0.27 2.70
C TYR A 343 23.42 0.96 3.42
N ASP A 344 24.64 1.36 3.05
CA ASP A 344 25.33 2.53 3.59
C ASP A 344 24.89 3.82 2.87
N ASP A 345 23.60 4.15 2.99
CA ASP A 345 22.97 5.33 2.42
C ASP A 345 22.94 6.54 3.36
N LYS A 346 23.59 6.42 4.52
CA LYS A 346 23.65 7.45 5.56
C LYS A 346 22.29 7.87 6.14
N ALA A 347 21.26 7.01 6.02
CA ALA A 347 19.91 7.34 6.49
C ALA A 347 19.85 7.60 8.00
N VAL A 348 20.67 6.90 8.80
CA VAL A 348 20.75 7.10 10.26
C VAL A 348 21.43 8.42 10.59
N GLU A 349 22.59 8.67 10.00
CA GLU A 349 23.43 9.84 10.30
C GLU A 349 22.76 11.16 9.84
N LEU A 350 22.05 11.12 8.71
CA LEU A 350 21.43 12.30 8.12
C LEU A 350 19.97 12.53 8.56
N ALA A 351 19.39 11.62 9.34
CA ALA A 351 18.04 11.79 9.88
C ALA A 351 17.88 13.09 10.68
N GLY A 352 18.90 13.46 11.46
CA GLY A 352 18.84 14.64 12.35
C GLY A 352 17.71 14.50 13.36
N SER A 353 16.82 15.49 13.42
CA SER A 353 15.63 15.47 14.30
C SER A 353 14.43 14.69 13.73
N HIS A 354 14.55 14.15 12.53
CA HIS A 354 13.46 13.42 11.88
C HIS A 354 13.14 12.11 12.62
N LYS A 355 11.86 11.88 12.83
CA LYS A 355 11.33 10.65 13.43
C LYS A 355 10.43 9.97 12.43
N PRO A 356 10.93 8.97 11.68
CA PRO A 356 10.14 8.34 10.62
C PRO A 356 8.88 7.64 11.14
N GLY A 357 8.90 7.10 12.37
CA GLY A 357 7.71 6.57 13.05
C GLY A 357 6.78 7.63 13.65
N GLY A 358 7.10 8.91 13.50
CA GLY A 358 6.38 10.01 14.17
C GLY A 358 6.52 9.95 15.68
N PRO A 359 5.42 10.01 16.44
CA PRO A 359 5.46 9.93 17.90
C PRO A 359 5.57 8.49 18.42
N PHE A 360 5.41 7.49 17.56
CA PHE A 360 5.30 6.10 17.94
C PHE A 360 6.66 5.43 18.12
N ARG A 361 6.69 4.40 18.97
CA ARG A 361 7.87 3.60 19.28
C ARG A 361 8.04 2.46 18.27
N GLY A 362 9.28 2.00 18.05
CA GLY A 362 9.62 0.91 17.16
C GLY A 362 9.76 1.33 15.70
N GLY A 363 9.34 0.47 14.79
CA GLY A 363 9.44 0.62 13.34
C GLY A 363 9.21 -0.72 12.65
N LYS A 364 9.68 -0.88 11.42
CA LYS A 364 9.69 -2.17 10.69
C LYS A 364 10.20 -3.28 11.60
N TYR A 365 9.63 -4.47 11.52
CA TYR A 365 9.91 -5.65 12.36
C TYR A 365 9.34 -5.62 13.79
N SER A 366 8.93 -4.46 14.28
CA SER A 366 8.54 -4.25 15.68
C SER A 366 7.08 -4.62 15.95
N ALA A 367 6.79 -5.09 17.16
CA ALA A 367 5.44 -5.21 17.69
C ALA A 367 4.92 -3.88 18.27
N PHE A 368 5.79 -2.87 18.48
CA PHE A 368 5.39 -1.53 18.86
C PHE A 368 4.65 -0.80 17.73
N GLU A 369 3.95 0.27 18.08
CA GLU A 369 2.98 0.97 17.22
C GLU A 369 3.55 1.43 15.88
N ALA A 370 4.79 1.95 15.85
CA ALA A 370 5.41 2.38 14.60
C ALA A 370 5.66 1.25 13.60
N GLY A 371 5.56 -0.01 14.00
CA GLY A 371 5.68 -1.15 13.09
C GLY A 371 4.51 -1.28 12.13
N THR A 372 3.31 -0.89 12.56
CA THR A 372 2.06 -1.13 11.84
C THR A 372 1.18 0.09 11.68
N CYS A 373 1.28 1.11 12.56
CA CYS A 373 0.57 2.37 12.36
C CYS A 373 1.22 3.16 11.23
N VAL A 374 0.55 3.23 10.10
CA VAL A 374 1.05 3.77 8.84
C VAL A 374 0.24 4.99 8.39
N PRO A 375 0.80 5.88 7.55
CA PRO A 375 0.01 6.94 6.95
C PRO A 375 -1.11 6.36 6.11
N ALA A 376 -2.28 6.98 6.15
CA ALA A 376 -3.40 6.63 5.31
C ALA A 376 -4.20 7.87 4.90
N ILE A 377 -4.34 8.05 3.59
CA ILE A 377 -5.06 9.19 3.00
C ILE A 377 -6.07 8.65 2.01
N VAL A 378 -7.30 9.12 2.11
CA VAL A 378 -8.38 8.76 1.19
C VAL A 378 -8.91 10.02 0.51
N ARG A 379 -8.88 10.02 -0.82
CA ARG A 379 -9.44 11.08 -1.65
C ARG A 379 -10.46 10.51 -2.62
N TYR A 380 -11.68 11.00 -2.55
CA TYR A 380 -12.76 10.66 -3.49
C TYR A 380 -13.72 11.84 -3.60
N PRO A 381 -13.47 12.81 -4.51
CA PRO A 381 -14.22 14.07 -4.55
C PRO A 381 -15.73 13.91 -4.66
N ALA A 382 -16.21 12.87 -5.36
CA ALA A 382 -17.65 12.60 -5.50
C ALA A 382 -18.36 12.28 -4.17
N GLN A 383 -17.64 11.81 -3.12
CA GLN A 383 -18.27 11.36 -1.87
C GLN A 383 -17.56 11.80 -0.59
N VAL A 384 -16.30 12.19 -0.65
CA VAL A 384 -15.46 12.54 0.49
C VAL A 384 -15.34 14.05 0.62
N LYS A 385 -15.60 14.58 1.81
CA LYS A 385 -15.38 16.01 2.12
C LYS A 385 -13.88 16.28 2.22
N LYS A 386 -13.45 17.41 1.69
CA LYS A 386 -12.05 17.86 1.73
C LYS A 386 -11.58 18.22 3.14
N ASN A 387 -10.28 18.19 3.33
CA ASN A 387 -9.56 18.74 4.48
C ASN A 387 -10.04 18.18 5.83
N GLN A 388 -10.19 16.84 5.91
CA GLN A 388 -10.56 16.16 7.15
C GLN A 388 -9.36 15.45 7.78
N THR A 389 -9.34 15.39 9.10
CA THR A 389 -8.45 14.52 9.89
C THR A 389 -9.30 13.66 10.80
N LEU A 390 -9.16 12.33 10.70
CA LEU A 390 -9.94 11.37 11.46
C LEU A 390 -9.02 10.41 12.21
N ASN A 391 -9.35 10.13 13.48
CA ASN A 391 -8.63 9.21 14.36
C ASN A 391 -9.36 7.87 14.54
N THR A 392 -10.15 7.47 13.55
CA THR A 392 -10.88 6.21 13.57
C THR A 392 -9.90 5.04 13.46
N LEU A 393 -10.02 4.07 14.36
CA LEU A 393 -9.22 2.83 14.31
C LEU A 393 -9.68 1.96 13.13
N LEU A 394 -8.83 1.82 12.13
CA LEU A 394 -9.09 1.04 10.92
C LEU A 394 -7.89 0.16 10.56
N SER A 395 -8.10 -0.83 9.70
CA SER A 395 -7.04 -1.70 9.20
C SER A 395 -7.16 -1.89 7.69
N GLN A 396 -6.00 -2.02 7.04
CA GLN A 396 -5.91 -2.27 5.59
C GLN A 396 -6.59 -3.57 5.15
N ILE A 397 -6.70 -4.56 6.05
CA ILE A 397 -7.37 -5.84 5.76
C ILE A 397 -8.86 -5.66 5.40
N ASP A 398 -9.44 -4.52 5.80
CA ASP A 398 -10.86 -4.22 5.57
C ASP A 398 -11.15 -3.63 4.18
N TRP A 399 -10.12 -3.36 3.37
CA TRP A 399 -10.34 -2.76 2.06
C TRP A 399 -11.12 -3.67 1.12
N ILE A 400 -10.91 -5.00 1.14
CA ILE A 400 -11.62 -5.90 0.23
C ILE A 400 -13.14 -5.87 0.48
N GLN A 401 -13.61 -5.97 1.73
CA GLN A 401 -15.05 -5.90 2.05
C GLN A 401 -15.62 -4.48 1.90
N SER A 402 -14.84 -3.46 2.27
CA SER A 402 -15.27 -2.06 2.15
C SER A 402 -15.39 -1.64 0.69
N LEU A 403 -14.42 -1.99 -0.15
CA LEU A 403 -14.46 -1.68 -1.58
C LEU A 403 -15.49 -2.53 -2.33
N ALA A 404 -15.74 -3.77 -1.89
CA ALA A 404 -16.85 -4.57 -2.40
C ALA A 404 -18.20 -3.85 -2.18
N SER A 405 -18.40 -3.30 -0.98
CA SER A 405 -19.58 -2.48 -0.69
C SER A 405 -19.66 -1.22 -1.58
N LEU A 406 -18.53 -0.57 -1.87
CA LEU A 406 -18.48 0.59 -2.76
C LEU A 406 -18.97 0.25 -4.18
N VAL A 407 -18.63 -0.91 -4.69
CA VAL A 407 -18.95 -1.34 -6.06
C VAL A 407 -20.17 -2.27 -6.14
N ASN A 408 -20.91 -2.43 -5.03
CA ASN A 408 -22.10 -3.27 -4.88
C ASN A 408 -21.86 -4.76 -5.17
N VAL A 409 -20.74 -5.29 -4.72
CA VAL A 409 -20.41 -6.72 -4.71
C VAL A 409 -20.60 -7.28 -3.31
N THR A 410 -21.22 -8.44 -3.21
CA THR A 410 -21.30 -9.20 -1.96
C THR A 410 -20.24 -10.29 -1.98
N ILE A 411 -19.32 -10.24 -1.00
CA ILE A 411 -18.31 -11.27 -0.80
C ILE A 411 -18.74 -12.16 0.37
N PRO A 412 -18.82 -13.47 0.19
CA PRO A 412 -19.01 -14.38 1.32
C PRO A 412 -17.88 -14.24 2.34
N GLN A 413 -18.20 -14.23 3.63
CA GLN A 413 -17.20 -14.07 4.70
C GLN A 413 -16.08 -15.12 4.63
N SER A 414 -16.39 -16.32 4.14
CA SER A 414 -15.39 -17.39 3.94
C SER A 414 -14.31 -17.06 2.91
N LYS A 415 -14.53 -16.06 2.02
CA LYS A 415 -13.57 -15.64 0.99
C LYS A 415 -12.61 -14.54 1.46
N ALA A 416 -13.04 -13.73 2.45
CA ALA A 416 -12.22 -12.70 3.08
C ALA A 416 -12.46 -12.75 4.61
N PRO A 417 -11.97 -13.81 5.30
CA PRO A 417 -12.46 -14.21 6.61
C PRO A 417 -12.23 -13.19 7.72
N ASP A 418 -11.21 -12.35 7.59
CA ASP A 418 -10.83 -11.36 8.59
C ASP A 418 -11.20 -9.92 8.22
N SER A 419 -11.64 -9.70 6.99
CA SER A 419 -12.05 -8.39 6.49
C SER A 419 -13.47 -8.04 6.96
N GLN A 420 -13.67 -6.77 7.27
CA GLN A 420 -14.96 -6.21 7.68
C GLN A 420 -15.31 -5.01 6.78
N ASN A 421 -16.61 -4.74 6.61
CA ASN A 421 -17.03 -3.55 5.87
C ASN A 421 -16.99 -2.31 6.78
N HIS A 422 -16.07 -1.43 6.51
CA HIS A 422 -15.92 -0.11 7.13
C HIS A 422 -15.98 1.04 6.11
N LEU A 423 -16.66 0.84 4.98
CA LEU A 423 -16.73 1.83 3.89
C LEU A 423 -17.11 3.23 4.39
N ASP A 424 -18.14 3.34 5.21
CA ASP A 424 -18.59 4.65 5.71
C ASP A 424 -17.54 5.35 6.57
N SER A 425 -16.72 4.59 7.32
CA SER A 425 -15.60 5.13 8.07
C SER A 425 -14.47 5.58 7.13
N TRP A 426 -14.14 4.79 6.11
CA TRP A 426 -13.15 5.17 5.08
C TRP A 426 -13.57 6.40 4.26
N LEU A 427 -14.86 6.62 4.06
CA LEU A 427 -15.40 7.80 3.36
C LEU A 427 -15.68 8.98 4.30
N GLY A 428 -15.36 8.89 5.58
CA GLY A 428 -15.59 9.94 6.58
C GLY A 428 -17.06 10.19 6.91
N LYS A 429 -17.95 9.26 6.55
CA LYS A 429 -19.39 9.32 6.86
C LYS A 429 -19.71 8.78 8.25
N SER A 430 -18.82 8.00 8.82
CA SER A 430 -18.88 7.41 10.15
C SER A 430 -17.55 7.58 10.87
N LYS A 431 -17.57 7.58 12.20
CA LYS A 431 -16.39 7.49 13.07
C LYS A 431 -16.35 6.16 13.83
N LYS A 432 -17.02 5.15 13.29
CA LYS A 432 -17.08 3.83 13.91
C LYS A 432 -15.74 3.12 13.77
N ASP A 433 -15.12 2.85 14.90
CA ASP A 433 -13.89 2.08 14.98
C ASP A 433 -14.11 0.62 14.56
N ARG A 434 -13.04 0.01 14.04
CA ARG A 434 -12.94 -1.45 13.99
C ARG A 434 -12.95 -1.98 15.43
N PRO A 435 -13.66 -3.09 15.74
CA PRO A 435 -13.72 -3.63 17.09
C PRO A 435 -12.35 -3.93 17.69
N TRP A 436 -11.43 -4.48 16.90
CA TRP A 436 -10.01 -4.67 17.18
C TRP A 436 -9.21 -4.89 15.90
N VAL A 437 -7.93 -4.61 15.96
CA VAL A 437 -6.95 -4.95 14.91
C VAL A 437 -5.97 -5.95 15.51
N ILE A 438 -5.65 -7.01 14.77
CA ILE A 438 -4.56 -7.93 15.11
C ILE A 438 -3.37 -7.58 14.24
N GLU A 439 -2.21 -7.48 14.85
CA GLU A 439 -0.96 -7.10 14.17
C GLU A 439 0.10 -8.16 14.41
N GLU A 440 0.87 -8.46 13.38
CA GLU A 440 1.94 -9.46 13.38
C GLU A 440 3.30 -8.77 13.36
N SER A 441 4.18 -9.17 14.25
CA SER A 441 5.58 -8.75 14.23
C SER A 441 6.46 -9.73 13.43
N ASN A 442 7.75 -9.45 13.34
CA ASN A 442 8.69 -10.26 12.54
C ASN A 442 8.81 -11.74 12.95
N ILE A 443 8.53 -12.08 14.20
CA ILE A 443 8.58 -13.47 14.72
C ILE A 443 7.20 -13.99 15.12
N LEU A 444 6.16 -13.50 14.49
CA LEU A 444 4.77 -13.89 14.75
C LEU A 444 4.28 -13.63 16.19
N ALA A 445 4.95 -12.76 16.95
CA ALA A 445 4.35 -12.22 18.15
C ALA A 445 3.20 -11.31 17.73
N LEU A 446 1.99 -11.60 18.20
CA LEU A 446 0.80 -10.85 17.87
C LEU A 446 0.57 -9.74 18.88
N SER A 447 0.01 -8.65 18.40
CA SER A 447 -0.54 -7.58 19.21
C SER A 447 -2.01 -7.31 18.87
N VAL A 448 -2.74 -6.72 19.81
CA VAL A 448 -4.14 -6.34 19.66
C VAL A 448 -4.27 -4.84 19.92
N ARG A 449 -4.84 -4.12 18.94
CA ARG A 449 -5.32 -2.75 19.12
C ARG A 449 -6.84 -2.78 19.32
N LYS A 450 -7.33 -2.23 20.43
CA LYS A 450 -8.77 -2.10 20.72
C LYS A 450 -9.05 -0.78 21.43
N GLY A 451 -9.78 0.11 20.79
CA GLY A 451 -9.99 1.46 21.29
C GLY A 451 -8.65 2.14 21.62
N LYS A 452 -8.49 2.59 22.86
CA LYS A 452 -7.24 3.21 23.32
C LYS A 452 -6.14 2.23 23.75
N TRP A 453 -6.43 0.93 23.80
CA TRP A 453 -5.50 -0.06 24.33
C TRP A 453 -4.70 -0.74 23.22
N LYS A 454 -3.42 -0.93 23.49
CA LYS A 454 -2.54 -1.84 22.74
C LYS A 454 -1.99 -2.90 23.68
N TYR A 455 -2.19 -4.15 23.31
CA TYR A 455 -1.66 -5.31 24.01
C TYR A 455 -0.65 -6.02 23.11
N ILE A 456 0.51 -6.39 23.67
CA ILE A 456 1.52 -7.24 23.00
C ILE A 456 1.65 -8.52 23.83
N GLU A 457 1.50 -9.68 23.18
CA GLU A 457 1.63 -10.98 23.84
C GLU A 457 3.09 -11.28 24.23
N PRO A 458 3.31 -12.12 25.26
CA PRO A 458 4.65 -12.56 25.65
C PRO A 458 5.41 -13.22 24.51
N SER A 459 6.72 -12.92 24.40
CA SER A 459 7.64 -13.48 23.43
C SER A 459 9.04 -13.59 24.01
N ASN A 460 9.76 -14.65 23.66
CA ASN A 460 11.15 -14.86 24.04
C ASN A 460 12.17 -14.22 23.04
N GLY A 461 11.69 -13.38 22.11
CA GLY A 461 12.57 -12.68 21.18
C GLY A 461 13.44 -11.62 21.86
N SER A 462 14.54 -11.22 21.20
CA SER A 462 15.38 -10.12 21.66
C SER A 462 14.59 -8.81 21.70
N PRO A 463 14.75 -7.95 22.73
CA PRO A 463 14.11 -6.64 22.81
C PRO A 463 14.58 -5.63 21.75
N MET A 464 15.69 -5.94 21.08
CA MET A 464 16.25 -5.17 19.96
C MET A 464 16.50 -6.09 18.77
N ILE A 465 16.38 -5.56 17.55
CA ILE A 465 16.87 -6.26 16.37
C ILE A 465 18.38 -6.51 16.54
N THR A 466 18.80 -7.74 16.36
CA THR A 466 20.19 -8.18 16.59
C THR A 466 21.08 -8.08 15.36
N TRP A 467 20.50 -7.77 14.21
CA TRP A 467 21.18 -7.61 12.91
C TRP A 467 20.80 -6.25 12.31
N GLY A 468 21.73 -5.49 11.81
CA GLY A 468 21.50 -4.23 11.08
C GLY A 468 20.74 -3.14 11.82
N PRO A 469 19.42 -2.97 11.61
CA PRO A 469 18.68 -1.85 12.14
C PRO A 469 18.58 -1.89 13.67
N LYS A 470 18.84 -0.74 14.31
CA LYS A 470 18.71 -0.59 15.77
C LYS A 470 17.26 -0.24 16.13
N ILE A 471 16.37 -1.20 16.01
CA ILE A 471 14.93 -1.05 16.27
C ILE A 471 14.54 -1.88 17.48
N GLU A 472 13.78 -1.29 18.40
CA GLU A 472 13.13 -1.99 19.51
C GLU A 472 12.01 -2.90 18.98
N THR A 473 12.05 -4.17 19.35
CA THR A 473 11.10 -5.17 18.81
C THR A 473 9.76 -5.18 19.52
N GLY A 474 9.71 -4.70 20.76
CA GLY A 474 8.54 -4.89 21.61
C GLY A 474 8.40 -6.31 22.18
N TYR A 475 9.43 -7.15 22.06
CA TYR A 475 9.42 -8.51 22.61
C TYR A 475 9.81 -8.50 24.09
N ALA A 476 9.00 -9.19 24.90
CA ALA A 476 9.24 -9.37 26.33
C ALA A 476 8.60 -10.70 26.78
N PRO A 477 9.16 -11.37 27.82
CA PRO A 477 8.62 -12.65 28.30
C PRO A 477 7.37 -12.49 29.18
N TYR A 478 6.73 -11.33 29.15
CA TYR A 478 5.55 -10.99 29.94
C TYR A 478 4.55 -10.18 29.13
N ASP A 479 3.31 -10.15 29.61
CA ASP A 479 2.23 -9.34 29.02
C ASP A 479 2.57 -7.85 29.03
N GLN A 480 2.31 -7.15 27.94
CA GLN A 480 2.45 -5.71 27.83
C GLN A 480 1.12 -5.07 27.43
N LEU A 481 0.73 -4.01 28.15
CA LEU A 481 -0.46 -3.23 27.87
C LEU A 481 -0.15 -1.76 27.90
N PHE A 482 -0.55 -1.02 26.85
CA PHE A 482 -0.29 0.40 26.71
C PHE A 482 -1.58 1.19 26.48
N ASP A 483 -1.65 2.41 27.03
CA ASP A 483 -2.72 3.38 26.78
C ASP A 483 -2.27 4.34 25.68
N MET A 484 -2.81 4.18 24.47
CA MET A 484 -2.44 4.94 23.29
C MET A 484 -3.02 6.37 23.26
N ASN A 485 -3.77 6.80 24.26
CA ASN A 485 -4.18 8.19 24.46
C ASN A 485 -3.17 9.00 25.27
N LYS A 486 -2.12 8.38 25.80
CA LYS A 486 -1.07 9.08 26.53
C LYS A 486 -0.10 9.76 25.56
N SER A 487 0.48 10.89 25.97
CA SER A 487 1.44 11.66 25.15
C SER A 487 2.77 10.91 24.91
N GLU A 488 3.14 10.01 25.80
CA GLU A 488 4.32 9.15 25.69
C GLU A 488 3.87 7.73 25.32
N PHE A 489 3.71 7.51 24.03
CA PHE A 489 3.24 6.24 23.51
C PHE A 489 4.14 5.06 23.92
N GLU A 490 3.54 3.99 24.44
CA GLU A 490 4.19 2.72 24.80
C GLU A 490 5.38 2.85 25.78
N SER A 491 5.39 3.91 26.62
CA SER A 491 6.46 4.17 27.60
C SER A 491 6.27 3.40 28.92
N GLU A 492 5.01 3.14 29.34
CA GLU A 492 4.67 2.50 30.61
C GLU A 492 3.85 1.23 30.37
N ASN A 493 4.36 0.06 30.81
CA ASN A 493 3.59 -1.17 30.79
C ASN A 493 2.52 -1.17 31.90
N LEU A 494 1.26 -1.09 31.48
CA LEU A 494 0.10 -1.04 32.36
C LEU A 494 -0.54 -2.41 32.62
N ALA A 495 0.01 -3.50 32.10
CA ALA A 495 -0.55 -4.84 32.28
C ALA A 495 -0.78 -5.23 33.74
N PRO A 496 0.14 -4.95 34.69
CA PRO A 496 -0.09 -5.26 36.11
C PRO A 496 -1.24 -4.46 36.74
N LYS A 497 -1.54 -3.27 36.20
CA LYS A 497 -2.60 -2.38 36.72
C LYS A 497 -4.00 -2.75 36.19
N TYR A 498 -4.07 -3.38 35.02
CA TYR A 498 -5.33 -3.65 34.30
C TYR A 498 -5.46 -5.12 33.89
N PRO A 499 -5.42 -6.09 34.83
CA PRO A 499 -5.44 -7.52 34.51
C PRO A 499 -6.71 -7.95 33.76
N ALA A 500 -7.84 -7.30 34.00
CA ALA A 500 -9.10 -7.58 33.28
C ALA A 500 -9.01 -7.22 31.79
N ILE A 501 -8.36 -6.10 31.45
CA ILE A 501 -8.12 -5.70 30.05
C ILE A 501 -7.14 -6.66 29.38
N VAL A 502 -6.06 -7.05 30.07
CA VAL A 502 -5.11 -8.04 29.57
C VAL A 502 -5.83 -9.35 29.24
N LYS A 503 -6.71 -9.83 30.16
CA LYS A 503 -7.51 -11.04 29.92
C LYS A 503 -8.39 -10.90 28.68
N GLU A 504 -9.08 -9.78 28.52
CA GLU A 504 -9.93 -9.50 27.35
C GLU A 504 -9.12 -9.59 26.05
N MET A 505 -7.93 -8.96 26.00
CA MET A 505 -7.06 -8.97 24.81
C MET A 505 -6.55 -10.39 24.50
N LYS A 506 -6.19 -11.16 25.52
CA LYS A 506 -5.80 -12.58 25.35
C LYS A 506 -6.97 -13.42 24.82
N ASP A 507 -8.17 -13.21 25.34
CA ASP A 507 -9.38 -13.91 24.88
C ASP A 507 -9.66 -13.61 23.39
N ILE A 508 -9.45 -12.36 22.94
CA ILE A 508 -9.52 -11.98 21.52
C ILE A 508 -8.53 -12.80 20.69
N LEU A 509 -7.24 -12.88 21.09
CA LEU A 509 -6.24 -13.67 20.37
C LEU A 509 -6.59 -15.16 20.32
N VAL A 510 -7.09 -15.72 21.41
CA VAL A 510 -7.55 -17.13 21.47
C VAL A 510 -8.68 -17.36 20.48
N GLN A 511 -9.69 -16.49 20.46
CA GLN A 511 -10.82 -16.57 19.53
C GLN A 511 -10.38 -16.44 18.08
N GLU A 512 -9.50 -15.48 17.78
CA GLU A 512 -9.01 -15.27 16.42
C GLU A 512 -8.17 -16.44 15.92
N ARG A 513 -7.32 -17.02 16.76
CA ARG A 513 -6.57 -18.24 16.43
C ARG A 513 -7.44 -19.47 16.24
N ALA A 514 -8.60 -19.54 16.89
CA ALA A 514 -9.54 -20.65 16.74
C ALA A 514 -10.31 -20.61 15.40
N LYS A 515 -10.56 -19.44 14.84
CA LYS A 515 -11.30 -19.27 13.57
C LYS A 515 -10.65 -19.96 12.36
N GLY A 516 -9.36 -20.20 12.37
CA GLY A 516 -8.62 -20.83 11.27
C GLY A 516 -8.43 -22.35 11.39
N LYS A 517 -8.97 -22.99 12.43
CA LYS A 517 -8.74 -24.41 12.74
C LYS A 517 -9.95 -25.31 12.42
N LYS A 518 -10.68 -25.04 11.33
CA LYS A 518 -11.73 -25.95 10.85
C LYS A 518 -11.24 -26.81 9.71
#